data_c7a8846132e5fba9862689e18d1602ea
#
_entry.id   c7a8846132e5fba9862689e18d1602ea
#
_cell.length_a   1.000
_cell.length_b   1.000
_cell.length_c   1.000
_cell.angle_alpha   90.00
_cell.angle_beta   90.00
_cell.angle_gamma   90.00
#
_symmetry.space_group_name_H-M   'P 1'
#
loop_
_entity.id
_entity.type
_entity.pdbx_description
1 polymer ?
#
loop_
_entity_poly.entity_id
_entity_poly.type
_entity_poly.pdbx_seq_one_letter_code
_entity_poly.pdbx_strand_id
1 'polypeptide(L)'
;MQRRFVVLIALALGAFTQVSVTQERSGGRITGVIDDRSRSVVKGQLNPAAQPQLDRGRVDPLLTLSRVTVVFKRIDEQQANLDTFLKEQQDPSSRNYQLWLAPEEFADRFGLSPADLEKVVSWLQSRGFTIDEIARSRSWIAFSGTVEQVESAFQTEIHHYTVDGIRHYAPSKDPSVPSALGDVVLGLRSLDDFRLKPRVKTRRSNFTSSLTGKHFLTPNDVWTIYGIRGLYGAGIDGTGQKIAVMGQTNILLSDIRAFRSNSGLPDNDPAVILVPGSPDPGMDSDDLAEADLDLEWTGAAAPQAQILYVNSGNGVFDSLLYSIDKNLAPVLSISYGACEANFSSSDRNLLVSVGQQANALGMTIVAAAGDSGATDCDGQYRNR
;
A
#
# COMPACT_ATOMS: atom_id res chain seq x y z
N MET A 1 -48.87 14.42 59.22
CA MET A 1 -49.41 14.37 57.84
C MET A 1 -48.27 14.20 56.87
N GLN A 2 -47.95 12.96 56.51
CA GLN A 2 -46.92 12.64 55.52
C GLN A 2 -47.61 12.40 54.20
N ARG A 3 -47.28 13.22 53.18
CA ARG A 3 -47.70 13.00 51.79
C ARG A 3 -46.61 12.17 51.07
N ARG A 4 -46.97 10.94 50.70
CA ARG A 4 -46.18 10.08 49.84
C ARG A 4 -46.43 10.51 48.38
N PHE A 5 -45.34 10.90 47.67
CA PHE A 5 -45.37 11.05 46.23
C PHE A 5 -45.02 9.67 45.61
N VAL A 6 -45.95 9.17 44.80
CA VAL A 6 -45.73 8.00 43.94
C VAL A 6 -45.23 8.51 42.59
N VAL A 7 -44.02 8.19 42.22
CA VAL A 7 -43.45 8.45 40.87
C VAL A 7 -43.76 7.23 40.01
N LEU A 8 -44.61 7.40 39.03
CA LEU A 8 -44.85 6.41 37.97
C LEU A 8 -43.75 6.56 36.91
N ILE A 9 -42.85 5.56 36.81
CA ILE A 9 -41.91 5.45 35.70
C ILE A 9 -42.62 4.68 34.58
N ALA A 10 -42.94 5.37 33.48
CA ALA A 10 -43.43 4.75 32.25
C ALA A 10 -42.21 4.21 31.46
N LEU A 11 -42.05 2.88 31.41
CA LEU A 11 -41.14 2.22 30.51
C LEU A 11 -41.69 2.26 29.08
N ALA A 12 -41.14 3.12 28.22
CA ALA A 12 -41.36 3.05 26.78
C ALA A 12 -40.48 1.94 26.20
N LEU A 13 -41.06 0.77 25.91
CA LEU A 13 -40.42 -0.25 25.05
C LEU A 13 -40.38 0.30 23.61
N GLY A 14 -39.24 0.86 23.23
CA GLY A 14 -38.95 1.12 21.83
C GLY A 14 -38.66 -0.20 21.12
N ALA A 15 -39.55 -0.64 20.24
CA ALA A 15 -39.29 -1.74 19.33
C ALA A 15 -38.23 -1.30 18.30
N PHE A 16 -36.98 -1.71 18.53
CA PHE A 16 -35.97 -1.65 17.50
C PHE A 16 -36.29 -2.69 16.43
N THR A 17 -36.93 -2.26 15.34
CA THR A 17 -36.98 -3.05 14.12
C THR A 17 -35.55 -3.12 13.56
N GLN A 18 -34.87 -4.22 13.81
CA GLN A 18 -33.65 -4.58 13.06
C GLN A 18 -34.09 -4.78 11.61
N VAL A 19 -33.80 -3.82 10.77
CA VAL A 19 -33.83 -4.02 9.32
C VAL A 19 -32.62 -4.94 9.04
N SER A 20 -32.88 -6.26 8.99
CA SER A 20 -31.92 -7.21 8.43
C SER A 20 -31.80 -6.88 6.95
N VAL A 21 -30.77 -6.13 6.58
CA VAL A 21 -30.32 -6.06 5.20
C VAL A 21 -29.81 -7.48 4.91
N THR A 22 -30.64 -8.27 4.24
CA THR A 22 -30.23 -9.54 3.64
C THR A 22 -29.19 -9.20 2.58
N GLN A 23 -27.93 -9.20 2.98
CA GLN A 23 -26.80 -9.10 2.07
C GLN A 23 -26.82 -10.41 1.26
N GLU A 24 -27.26 -10.32 0.00
CA GLU A 24 -27.07 -11.41 -0.95
C GLU A 24 -25.57 -11.70 -0.98
N ARG A 25 -25.18 -12.81 -0.38
CA ARG A 25 -23.82 -13.33 -0.50
C ARG A 25 -23.60 -13.53 -2.00
N SER A 26 -22.71 -12.75 -2.60
CA SER A 26 -22.34 -12.91 -3.99
C SER A 26 -22.01 -14.40 -4.23
N GLY A 27 -22.78 -15.05 -5.08
CA GLY A 27 -22.55 -16.44 -5.44
C GLY A 27 -21.12 -16.60 -5.94
N GLY A 28 -20.50 -17.77 -5.70
CA GLY A 28 -19.13 -18.01 -6.12
C GLY A 28 -18.97 -17.77 -7.62
N ARG A 29 -17.98 -16.98 -8.02
CA ARG A 29 -17.65 -16.68 -9.42
C ARG A 29 -16.87 -17.82 -10.10
N ILE A 30 -16.13 -18.57 -9.32
CA ILE A 30 -15.38 -19.73 -9.81
C ILE A 30 -16.33 -20.93 -9.82
N THR A 31 -16.97 -21.16 -10.95
CA THR A 31 -17.97 -22.24 -11.13
C THR A 31 -17.38 -23.48 -11.81
N GLY A 32 -16.30 -23.31 -12.59
CA GLY A 32 -15.63 -24.40 -13.30
C GLY A 32 -14.53 -25.08 -12.50
N VAL A 33 -14.08 -26.21 -13.05
CA VAL A 33 -12.87 -26.89 -12.54
C VAL A 33 -11.66 -26.01 -12.86
N ILE A 34 -10.79 -25.81 -11.87
CA ILE A 34 -9.53 -25.09 -12.07
C ILE A 34 -8.52 -26.07 -12.64
N ASP A 35 -8.35 -26.07 -13.95
CA ASP A 35 -7.38 -26.89 -14.68
C ASP A 35 -6.67 -26.08 -15.78
N ASP A 36 -5.63 -26.66 -16.38
CA ASP A 36 -4.79 -25.99 -17.38
C ASP A 36 -5.24 -26.20 -18.83
N ARG A 37 -6.37 -26.87 -19.08
CA ARG A 37 -6.86 -27.12 -20.45
C ARG A 37 -7.28 -25.84 -21.18
N SER A 38 -7.69 -24.85 -20.43
CA SER A 38 -8.02 -23.51 -20.97
C SER A 38 -7.44 -22.43 -20.06
N ARG A 39 -6.86 -21.40 -20.66
CA ARG A 39 -6.16 -20.35 -19.91
C ARG A 39 -6.60 -18.95 -20.35
N SER A 40 -6.61 -18.04 -19.40
CA SER A 40 -6.86 -16.61 -19.60
C SER A 40 -5.57 -15.82 -19.35
N VAL A 41 -5.17 -15.00 -20.31
CA VAL A 41 -3.99 -14.13 -20.19
C VAL A 41 -4.31 -12.96 -19.26
N VAL A 42 -3.47 -12.74 -18.26
CA VAL A 42 -3.51 -11.58 -17.34
C VAL A 42 -2.68 -10.48 -18.01
N LYS A 43 -3.35 -9.63 -18.78
CA LYS A 43 -2.70 -8.62 -19.62
C LYS A 43 -2.12 -7.46 -18.82
N GLY A 44 -1.07 -6.85 -19.37
CA GLY A 44 -0.49 -5.62 -18.84
C GLY A 44 0.37 -5.82 -17.59
N GLN A 45 0.99 -6.98 -17.50
CA GLN A 45 1.87 -7.35 -16.39
C GLN A 45 3.34 -7.00 -16.66
N LEU A 46 3.68 -6.68 -17.91
CA LEU A 46 5.07 -6.45 -18.28
C LEU A 46 5.54 -5.09 -17.78
N ASN A 47 6.69 -5.10 -17.11
CA ASN A 47 7.35 -3.87 -16.70
C ASN A 47 7.91 -3.13 -17.93
N PRO A 48 7.59 -1.85 -18.16
CA PRO A 48 8.07 -1.11 -19.33
C PRO A 48 9.61 -0.99 -19.43
N ALA A 49 10.34 -1.12 -18.32
CA ALA A 49 11.80 -1.12 -18.31
C ALA A 49 12.40 -2.47 -18.78
N ALA A 50 11.66 -3.57 -18.70
CA ALA A 50 12.09 -4.89 -19.13
C ALA A 50 11.97 -5.05 -20.67
N GLN A 51 12.73 -4.26 -21.41
CA GLN A 51 12.67 -4.23 -22.87
C GLN A 51 13.42 -5.42 -23.50
N PRO A 52 12.93 -6.01 -24.63
CA PRO A 52 13.52 -7.19 -25.22
C PRO A 52 15.01 -7.07 -25.58
N GLN A 53 15.50 -5.88 -25.99
CA GLN A 53 16.91 -5.65 -26.29
C GLN A 53 17.82 -5.70 -25.04
N LEU A 54 17.25 -5.57 -23.85
CA LEU A 54 17.96 -5.61 -22.57
C LEU A 54 17.91 -7.01 -21.93
N ASP A 55 17.24 -7.97 -22.57
CA ASP A 55 17.11 -9.35 -22.12
C ASP A 55 18.48 -10.05 -22.10
N ARG A 56 18.74 -10.80 -21.02
CA ARG A 56 19.99 -11.56 -20.77
C ARG A 56 19.71 -13.05 -20.51
N GLY A 57 18.52 -13.52 -20.89
CA GLY A 57 18.10 -14.91 -20.75
C GLY A 57 17.45 -15.23 -19.40
N ARG A 58 17.13 -16.50 -19.24
CA ARG A 58 16.31 -16.99 -18.13
C ARG A 58 16.99 -16.84 -16.77
N VAL A 59 16.20 -16.62 -15.76
CA VAL A 59 16.61 -16.62 -14.35
C VAL A 59 16.81 -18.06 -13.87
N ASP A 60 17.62 -18.24 -12.82
CA ASP A 60 17.78 -19.54 -12.15
C ASP A 60 16.40 -20.07 -11.71
N PRO A 61 15.98 -21.25 -12.18
CA PRO A 61 14.68 -21.82 -11.84
C PRO A 61 14.48 -22.07 -10.34
N LEU A 62 15.56 -22.19 -9.57
CA LEU A 62 15.52 -22.39 -8.12
C LEU A 62 15.48 -21.10 -7.31
N LEU A 63 15.64 -19.93 -7.95
CA LEU A 63 15.48 -18.65 -7.28
C LEU A 63 14.07 -18.56 -6.66
N THR A 64 14.02 -18.23 -5.38
CA THR A 64 12.73 -18.04 -4.67
C THR A 64 12.22 -16.62 -4.92
N LEU A 65 10.99 -16.52 -5.41
CA LEU A 65 10.21 -15.30 -5.44
C LEU A 65 9.35 -15.24 -4.19
N SER A 66 9.63 -14.28 -3.32
CA SER A 66 8.93 -14.10 -2.05
C SER A 66 7.75 -13.16 -2.21
N ARG A 67 6.62 -13.49 -1.56
CA ARG A 67 5.40 -12.65 -1.51
C ARG A 67 4.92 -12.19 -2.88
N VAL A 68 4.94 -13.08 -3.88
CA VAL A 68 4.20 -12.85 -5.11
C VAL A 68 2.74 -12.67 -4.74
N THR A 69 2.11 -11.59 -5.22
CA THR A 69 0.76 -11.24 -4.81
C THR A 69 -0.21 -11.37 -5.97
N VAL A 70 -1.20 -12.23 -5.84
CA VAL A 70 -2.38 -12.23 -6.74
C VAL A 70 -3.42 -11.29 -6.19
N VAL A 71 -3.87 -10.34 -7.02
CA VAL A 71 -4.88 -9.33 -6.68
C VAL A 71 -6.18 -9.67 -7.37
N PHE A 72 -7.29 -9.49 -6.65
CA PHE A 72 -8.62 -9.83 -7.16
C PHE A 72 -9.36 -8.61 -7.68
N LYS A 73 -10.08 -8.80 -8.78
CA LYS A 73 -10.97 -7.78 -9.32
C LYS A 73 -12.38 -7.88 -8.74
N ARG A 74 -13.01 -6.74 -8.59
CA ARG A 74 -14.45 -6.65 -8.29
C ARG A 74 -15.25 -6.89 -9.56
N ILE A 75 -16.46 -7.37 -9.44
CA ILE A 75 -17.44 -7.32 -10.53
C ILE A 75 -17.97 -5.89 -10.69
N ASP A 76 -18.55 -5.58 -11.86
CA ASP A 76 -19.03 -4.23 -12.15
C ASP A 76 -20.03 -3.70 -11.12
N GLU A 77 -20.90 -4.57 -10.62
CA GLU A 77 -21.86 -4.22 -9.55
C GLU A 77 -21.15 -3.87 -8.25
N GLN A 78 -20.17 -4.67 -7.81
CA GLN A 78 -19.39 -4.36 -6.61
C GLN A 78 -18.62 -3.04 -6.77
N GLN A 79 -18.07 -2.79 -7.95
CA GLN A 79 -17.35 -1.55 -8.24
C GLN A 79 -18.29 -0.35 -8.20
N ALA A 80 -19.46 -0.42 -8.85
CA ALA A 80 -20.46 0.65 -8.82
C ALA A 80 -20.97 0.94 -7.40
N ASN A 81 -21.20 -0.11 -6.61
CA ASN A 81 -21.58 0.02 -5.20
C ASN A 81 -20.50 0.67 -4.35
N LEU A 82 -19.20 0.34 -4.59
CA LEU A 82 -18.08 0.97 -3.92
C LEU A 82 -17.98 2.45 -4.30
N ASP A 83 -18.04 2.77 -5.59
CA ASP A 83 -17.98 4.16 -6.08
C ASP A 83 -19.10 5.02 -5.50
N THR A 84 -20.30 4.47 -5.35
CA THR A 84 -21.44 5.13 -4.68
C THR A 84 -21.15 5.34 -3.21
N PHE A 85 -20.70 4.29 -2.51
CA PHE A 85 -20.39 4.35 -1.09
C PHE A 85 -19.31 5.39 -0.77
N LEU A 86 -18.22 5.44 -1.57
CA LEU A 86 -17.15 6.43 -1.40
C LEU A 86 -17.64 7.87 -1.57
N LYS A 87 -18.59 8.12 -2.48
CA LYS A 87 -19.23 9.45 -2.63
C LYS A 87 -20.09 9.78 -1.41
N GLU A 88 -20.87 8.82 -0.96
CA GLU A 88 -21.74 8.98 0.21
C GLU A 88 -20.97 9.23 1.50
N GLN A 89 -19.77 8.64 1.65
CA GLN A 89 -18.90 8.91 2.81
C GLN A 89 -18.44 10.38 2.88
N GLN A 90 -18.42 11.08 1.75
CA GLN A 90 -18.03 12.50 1.67
C GLN A 90 -19.23 13.46 1.66
N ASP A 91 -20.46 12.98 1.57
CA ASP A 91 -21.67 13.79 1.53
C ASP A 91 -22.27 13.96 2.94
N PRO A 92 -22.23 15.18 3.53
CA PRO A 92 -22.79 15.42 4.86
C PRO A 92 -24.29 15.13 4.99
N SER A 93 -25.02 15.05 3.87
CA SER A 93 -26.45 14.71 3.87
C SER A 93 -26.71 13.21 3.83
N SER A 94 -25.70 12.40 3.55
CA SER A 94 -25.82 10.95 3.49
C SER A 94 -25.78 10.33 4.90
N ARG A 95 -26.56 9.27 5.09
CA ARG A 95 -26.45 8.41 6.29
C ARG A 95 -25.09 7.68 6.39
N ASN A 96 -24.35 7.58 5.28
CA ASN A 96 -23.04 6.98 5.21
C ASN A 96 -21.90 8.02 5.39
N TYR A 97 -22.23 9.28 5.70
CA TYR A 97 -21.25 10.33 5.93
C TYR A 97 -20.27 9.93 7.04
N GLN A 98 -18.97 9.94 6.71
CA GLN A 98 -17.87 9.53 7.61
C GLN A 98 -18.04 8.13 8.23
N LEU A 99 -18.80 7.25 7.60
CA LEU A 99 -18.92 5.84 8.00
C LEU A 99 -17.75 5.05 7.41
N TRP A 100 -16.70 4.88 8.20
CA TRP A 100 -15.52 4.13 7.78
C TRP A 100 -15.68 2.64 8.06
N LEU A 101 -15.26 1.79 7.11
CA LEU A 101 -15.39 0.35 7.23
C LEU A 101 -14.18 -0.25 7.96
N ALA A 102 -14.41 -1.34 8.70
CA ALA A 102 -13.33 -2.24 9.05
C ALA A 102 -12.89 -3.08 7.83
N PRO A 103 -11.65 -3.62 7.79
CA PRO A 103 -11.20 -4.46 6.67
C PRO A 103 -12.12 -5.64 6.38
N GLU A 104 -12.70 -6.28 7.39
CA GLU A 104 -13.63 -7.38 7.25
C GLU A 104 -14.98 -6.94 6.66
N GLU A 105 -15.48 -5.77 7.04
CA GLU A 105 -16.70 -5.19 6.46
C GLU A 105 -16.49 -4.82 5.00
N PHE A 106 -15.31 -4.30 4.66
CA PHE A 106 -14.91 -4.08 3.26
C PHE A 106 -14.87 -5.41 2.50
N ALA A 107 -14.29 -6.46 3.09
CA ALA A 107 -14.23 -7.78 2.51
C ALA A 107 -15.62 -8.35 2.21
N ASP A 108 -16.56 -8.20 3.14
CA ASP A 108 -17.92 -8.74 3.00
C ASP A 108 -18.72 -8.04 1.90
N ARG A 109 -18.43 -6.77 1.64
CA ARG A 109 -19.11 -5.99 0.61
C ARG A 109 -18.43 -6.04 -0.75
N PHE A 110 -17.09 -6.02 -0.79
CA PHE A 110 -16.30 -5.73 -1.99
C PHE A 110 -15.18 -6.74 -2.25
N GLY A 111 -14.87 -7.63 -1.31
CA GLY A 111 -13.86 -8.65 -1.45
C GLY A 111 -14.34 -9.88 -2.22
N LEU A 112 -13.40 -10.79 -2.49
CA LEU A 112 -13.71 -12.09 -3.06
C LEU A 112 -14.54 -12.91 -2.08
N SER A 113 -15.47 -13.74 -2.58
CA SER A 113 -16.25 -14.62 -1.72
C SER A 113 -15.34 -15.63 -0.97
N PRO A 114 -15.67 -16.02 0.28
CA PRO A 114 -14.87 -17.00 1.00
C PRO A 114 -14.69 -18.31 0.22
N ALA A 115 -15.74 -18.76 -0.47
CA ALA A 115 -15.70 -19.99 -1.26
C ALA A 115 -14.76 -19.90 -2.47
N ASP A 116 -14.72 -18.76 -3.16
CA ASP A 116 -13.79 -18.55 -4.27
C ASP A 116 -12.35 -18.38 -3.76
N LEU A 117 -12.18 -17.67 -2.64
CA LEU A 117 -10.89 -17.51 -1.98
C LEU A 117 -10.26 -18.87 -1.64
N GLU A 118 -11.04 -19.77 -1.04
CA GLU A 118 -10.60 -21.13 -0.71
C GLU A 118 -10.16 -21.92 -1.95
N LYS A 119 -10.89 -21.78 -3.07
CA LYS A 119 -10.53 -22.40 -4.35
C LYS A 119 -9.20 -21.87 -4.88
N VAL A 120 -8.97 -20.56 -4.81
CA VAL A 120 -7.68 -19.96 -5.23
C VAL A 120 -6.55 -20.42 -4.34
N VAL A 121 -6.73 -20.42 -3.02
CA VAL A 121 -5.73 -20.93 -2.05
C VAL A 121 -5.38 -22.38 -2.36
N SER A 122 -6.38 -23.25 -2.53
CA SER A 122 -6.19 -24.65 -2.85
C SER A 122 -5.44 -24.85 -4.16
N TRP A 123 -5.75 -24.04 -5.18
CA TRP A 123 -5.04 -24.08 -6.45
C TRP A 123 -3.58 -23.67 -6.29
N LEU A 124 -3.26 -22.58 -5.60
CA LEU A 124 -1.88 -22.14 -5.35
C LEU A 124 -1.09 -23.23 -4.60
N GLN A 125 -1.67 -23.79 -3.54
CA GLN A 125 -1.05 -24.88 -2.78
C GLN A 125 -0.82 -26.14 -3.63
N SER A 126 -1.74 -26.47 -4.53
CA SER A 126 -1.57 -27.60 -5.46
C SER A 126 -0.42 -27.42 -6.46
N ARG A 127 0.02 -26.16 -6.67
CA ARG A 127 1.19 -25.80 -7.49
C ARG A 127 2.50 -25.76 -6.66
N GLY A 128 2.44 -26.12 -5.38
CA GLY A 128 3.58 -26.16 -4.48
C GLY A 128 3.95 -24.82 -3.85
N PHE A 129 3.09 -23.79 -3.97
CA PHE A 129 3.34 -22.50 -3.34
C PHE A 129 3.04 -22.54 -1.83
N THR A 130 3.83 -21.77 -1.09
CA THR A 130 3.53 -21.44 0.31
C THR A 130 2.68 -20.18 0.36
N ILE A 131 1.54 -20.23 1.05
CA ILE A 131 0.72 -19.04 1.28
C ILE A 131 1.33 -18.25 2.43
N ASP A 132 1.79 -17.03 2.14
CA ASP A 132 2.39 -16.14 3.13
C ASP A 132 1.33 -15.36 3.89
N GLU A 133 0.32 -14.85 3.15
CA GLU A 133 -0.73 -14.04 3.74
C GLU A 133 -2.00 -14.04 2.87
N ILE A 134 -3.14 -14.01 3.54
CA ILE A 134 -4.43 -13.74 2.93
C ILE A 134 -4.92 -12.40 3.49
N ALA A 135 -5.21 -11.45 2.61
CA ALA A 135 -5.70 -10.14 3.01
C ALA A 135 -7.00 -10.25 3.82
N ARG A 136 -7.12 -9.46 4.90
CA ARG A 136 -8.36 -9.32 5.68
C ARG A 136 -9.50 -8.80 4.81
N SER A 137 -9.18 -7.94 3.85
CA SER A 137 -10.08 -7.40 2.84
C SER A 137 -10.51 -8.43 1.77
N ARG A 138 -9.89 -9.60 1.72
CA ARG A 138 -10.04 -10.60 0.65
C ARG A 138 -9.83 -10.03 -0.76
N SER A 139 -8.98 -8.99 -0.85
CA SER A 139 -8.64 -8.33 -2.12
C SER A 139 -7.40 -8.92 -2.77
N TRP A 140 -6.56 -9.64 -2.02
CA TRP A 140 -5.33 -10.26 -2.50
C TRP A 140 -4.86 -11.43 -1.62
N ILE A 141 -3.97 -12.25 -2.20
CA ILE A 141 -3.23 -13.31 -1.52
C ILE A 141 -1.75 -13.13 -1.85
N ALA A 142 -0.86 -13.16 -0.86
CA ALA A 142 0.57 -13.26 -1.03
C ALA A 142 1.04 -14.71 -0.86
N PHE A 143 1.94 -15.16 -1.72
CA PHE A 143 2.51 -16.50 -1.71
C PHE A 143 3.96 -16.48 -2.18
N SER A 144 4.72 -17.49 -1.80
CA SER A 144 6.12 -17.66 -2.17
C SER A 144 6.35 -18.99 -2.88
N GLY A 145 7.33 -19.01 -3.80
CA GLY A 145 7.74 -20.22 -4.50
C GLY A 145 8.93 -19.96 -5.42
N THR A 146 9.43 -21.01 -6.07
CA THR A 146 10.55 -20.89 -7.01
C THR A 146 10.11 -20.31 -8.35
N VAL A 147 11.06 -19.76 -9.11
CA VAL A 147 10.85 -19.32 -10.50
C VAL A 147 10.21 -20.43 -11.33
N GLU A 148 10.70 -21.68 -11.23
CA GLU A 148 10.14 -22.82 -11.95
C GLU A 148 8.66 -23.05 -11.63
N GLN A 149 8.27 -22.95 -10.34
CA GLN A 149 6.87 -23.06 -9.94
C GLN A 149 6.02 -21.94 -10.52
N VAL A 150 6.50 -20.68 -10.48
CA VAL A 150 5.81 -19.52 -11.04
C VAL A 150 5.67 -19.67 -12.56
N GLU A 151 6.74 -19.99 -13.28
CA GLU A 151 6.71 -20.19 -14.73
C GLU A 151 5.72 -21.29 -15.13
N SER A 152 5.73 -22.41 -14.40
CA SER A 152 4.81 -23.53 -14.64
C SER A 152 3.35 -23.15 -14.35
N ALA A 153 3.08 -22.54 -13.19
CA ALA A 153 1.71 -22.22 -12.77
C ALA A 153 1.09 -21.10 -13.59
N PHE A 154 1.86 -20.08 -13.96
CA PHE A 154 1.38 -18.89 -14.66
C PHE A 154 1.75 -18.86 -16.14
N GLN A 155 2.40 -19.88 -16.67
CA GLN A 155 2.78 -20.01 -18.09
C GLN A 155 3.47 -18.76 -18.64
N THR A 156 4.37 -18.20 -17.84
CA THR A 156 5.27 -17.08 -18.19
C THR A 156 6.72 -17.58 -18.20
N GLU A 157 7.66 -16.70 -18.44
CA GLU A 157 9.10 -16.95 -18.33
C GLU A 157 9.73 -15.76 -17.64
N ILE A 158 10.55 -15.99 -16.61
CA ILE A 158 11.25 -14.94 -15.88
C ILE A 158 12.66 -14.81 -16.43
N HIS A 159 12.96 -13.63 -16.95
CA HIS A 159 14.25 -13.32 -17.57
C HIS A 159 15.01 -12.27 -16.79
N HIS A 160 16.33 -12.30 -16.91
CA HIS A 160 17.19 -11.20 -16.49
C HIS A 160 17.20 -10.09 -17.53
N TYR A 161 17.21 -8.86 -17.05
CA TYR A 161 17.37 -7.64 -17.85
C TYR A 161 18.49 -6.79 -17.28
N THR A 162 19.29 -6.15 -18.14
CA THR A 162 20.30 -5.17 -17.69
C THR A 162 19.81 -3.78 -18.05
N VAL A 163 19.34 -3.04 -17.03
CA VAL A 163 18.81 -1.67 -17.17
C VAL A 163 19.75 -0.73 -16.41
N ASP A 164 20.28 0.28 -17.09
CA ASP A 164 21.23 1.25 -16.53
C ASP A 164 22.45 0.60 -15.82
N GLY A 165 22.91 -0.56 -16.34
CA GLY A 165 24.01 -1.32 -15.78
C GLY A 165 23.66 -2.21 -14.58
N ILE A 166 22.43 -2.17 -14.11
CA ILE A 166 21.91 -2.99 -13.01
C ILE A 166 21.17 -4.19 -13.58
N ARG A 167 21.38 -5.35 -12.97
CA ARG A 167 20.72 -6.59 -13.35
C ARG A 167 19.41 -6.72 -12.58
N HIS A 168 18.32 -6.83 -13.33
CA HIS A 168 16.96 -7.05 -12.83
C HIS A 168 16.42 -8.39 -13.34
N TYR A 169 15.29 -8.82 -12.79
CA TYR A 169 14.47 -9.87 -13.38
C TYR A 169 13.03 -9.41 -13.57
N ALA A 170 12.36 -9.95 -14.58
CA ALA A 170 10.94 -9.69 -14.86
C ALA A 170 10.35 -10.77 -15.78
N PRO A 171 9.02 -10.88 -15.87
CA PRO A 171 8.36 -11.69 -16.89
C PRO A 171 8.71 -11.20 -18.30
N SER A 172 9.01 -12.14 -19.22
CA SER A 172 9.24 -11.83 -20.63
C SER A 172 7.95 -11.81 -21.47
N LYS A 173 6.87 -12.36 -20.93
CA LYS A 173 5.52 -12.35 -21.51
C LYS A 173 4.46 -12.29 -20.41
N ASP A 174 3.29 -11.73 -20.75
CA ASP A 174 2.16 -11.68 -19.82
C ASP A 174 1.85 -13.07 -19.26
N PRO A 175 1.71 -13.22 -17.94
CA PRO A 175 1.30 -14.47 -17.32
C PRO A 175 -0.14 -14.83 -17.69
N SER A 176 -0.50 -16.08 -17.51
CA SER A 176 -1.87 -16.56 -17.66
C SER A 176 -2.29 -17.40 -16.45
N VAL A 177 -3.58 -17.47 -16.21
CA VAL A 177 -4.19 -18.31 -15.19
C VAL A 177 -5.18 -19.29 -15.82
N PRO A 178 -5.52 -20.42 -15.17
CA PRO A 178 -6.66 -21.23 -15.61
C PRO A 178 -7.89 -20.37 -15.89
N SER A 179 -8.62 -20.63 -16.97
CA SER A 179 -9.75 -19.79 -17.40
C SER A 179 -10.81 -19.63 -16.31
N ALA A 180 -10.97 -20.63 -15.45
CA ALA A 180 -11.87 -20.55 -14.31
C ALA A 180 -11.49 -19.42 -13.31
N LEU A 181 -10.23 -18.97 -13.30
CA LEU A 181 -9.73 -17.86 -12.48
C LEU A 181 -9.72 -16.52 -13.23
N GLY A 182 -9.93 -16.52 -14.54
CA GLY A 182 -9.83 -15.34 -15.39
C GLY A 182 -10.75 -14.18 -14.98
N ASP A 183 -11.91 -14.52 -14.41
CA ASP A 183 -12.89 -13.51 -13.98
C ASP A 183 -12.63 -12.95 -12.57
N VAL A 184 -11.74 -13.57 -11.80
CA VAL A 184 -11.44 -13.12 -10.44
C VAL A 184 -10.06 -12.50 -10.30
N VAL A 185 -9.08 -12.82 -11.17
CA VAL A 185 -7.72 -12.29 -11.09
C VAL A 185 -7.63 -10.96 -11.83
N LEU A 186 -7.25 -9.90 -11.11
CA LEU A 186 -6.96 -8.58 -11.66
C LEU A 186 -5.53 -8.52 -12.19
N GLY A 187 -4.56 -9.02 -11.42
CA GLY A 187 -3.15 -8.97 -11.73
C GLY A 187 -2.28 -9.73 -10.75
N LEU A 188 -1.01 -9.78 -11.08
CA LEU A 188 0.06 -10.35 -10.25
C LEU A 188 1.08 -9.27 -9.93
N ARG A 189 1.66 -9.31 -8.75
CA ARG A 189 2.73 -8.40 -8.35
C ARG A 189 3.94 -9.18 -7.85
N SER A 190 5.07 -8.47 -7.78
CA SER A 190 6.34 -9.03 -7.31
C SER A 190 6.84 -10.20 -8.19
N LEU A 191 6.48 -10.19 -9.49
CA LEU A 191 7.09 -11.03 -10.50
C LEU A 191 8.37 -10.41 -11.08
N ASP A 192 8.67 -9.16 -10.71
CA ASP A 192 9.89 -8.45 -11.04
C ASP A 192 10.49 -7.79 -9.79
N ASP A 193 11.75 -7.37 -9.88
CA ASP A 193 12.51 -6.67 -8.83
C ASP A 193 12.74 -5.19 -9.12
N PHE A 194 12.00 -4.62 -10.05
CA PHE A 194 12.03 -3.19 -10.30
C PHE A 194 11.35 -2.43 -9.16
N ARG A 195 12.15 -1.79 -8.31
CA ARG A 195 11.65 -0.98 -7.21
C ARG A 195 11.44 0.47 -7.62
N LEU A 196 10.47 1.11 -7.01
CA LEU A 196 10.33 2.56 -7.11
C LEU A 196 11.56 3.22 -6.50
N LYS A 197 11.95 4.36 -7.06
CA LYS A 197 13.08 5.14 -6.55
C LYS A 197 12.59 6.20 -5.58
N PRO A 198 13.39 6.53 -4.55
CA PRO A 198 13.11 7.64 -3.66
C PRO A 198 13.08 8.97 -4.43
N ARG A 199 12.31 9.93 -3.94
CA ARG A 199 12.06 11.23 -4.58
C ARG A 199 12.83 12.35 -3.90
N VAL A 200 14.06 12.09 -3.45
CA VAL A 200 14.97 13.12 -2.92
C VAL A 200 15.83 13.69 -4.03
N LYS A 201 15.71 14.99 -4.26
CA LYS A 201 16.77 15.79 -4.90
C LYS A 201 17.39 16.68 -3.84
N THR A 202 18.67 16.46 -3.55
CA THR A 202 19.45 17.38 -2.73
C THR A 202 19.42 18.77 -3.34
N ARG A 203 18.58 19.66 -2.81
CA ARG A 203 18.53 21.07 -3.17
C ARG A 203 19.36 21.87 -2.17
N ARG A 204 19.93 22.96 -2.63
CA ARG A 204 20.62 23.92 -1.74
C ARG A 204 19.58 24.56 -0.82
N SER A 205 19.81 24.45 0.46
CA SER A 205 18.93 24.93 1.54
C SER A 205 19.32 26.35 2.00
N ASN A 206 18.40 27.04 2.69
CA ASN A 206 18.59 28.45 3.08
C ASN A 206 19.09 28.64 4.53
N PHE A 207 19.18 27.61 5.36
CA PHE A 207 19.82 27.71 6.66
C PHE A 207 21.34 27.70 6.50
N THR A 208 22.04 28.70 7.07
CA THR A 208 23.50 28.72 7.02
C THR A 208 24.08 28.06 8.25
N SER A 209 24.61 26.86 8.10
CA SER A 209 25.41 26.23 9.13
C SER A 209 26.69 27.03 9.37
N SER A 210 26.94 27.46 10.59
CA SER A 210 28.19 28.14 10.97
C SER A 210 29.42 27.26 10.77
N LEU A 211 29.23 25.93 10.72
CA LEU A 211 30.32 24.96 10.51
C LEU A 211 30.65 24.74 9.02
N THR A 212 29.64 24.74 8.15
CA THR A 212 29.80 24.35 6.75
C THR A 212 29.46 25.45 5.74
N GLY A 213 28.86 26.56 6.17
CA GLY A 213 28.34 27.62 5.29
C GLY A 213 27.13 27.18 4.46
N LYS A 214 26.60 25.97 4.66
CA LYS A 214 25.41 25.47 3.97
C LYS A 214 24.14 25.96 4.65
N HIS A 215 23.09 26.15 3.88
CA HIS A 215 21.79 26.60 4.35
C HIS A 215 20.80 25.44 4.41
N PHE A 216 20.08 25.28 5.52
CA PHE A 216 19.08 24.23 5.74
C PHE A 216 17.83 24.85 6.37
N LEU A 217 16.65 24.30 6.12
CA LEU A 217 15.45 24.60 6.90
C LEU A 217 15.45 23.75 8.17
N THR A 218 15.06 24.36 9.27
CA THR A 218 14.81 23.66 10.54
C THR A 218 13.31 23.41 10.70
N PRO A 219 12.87 22.50 11.58
CA PRO A 219 11.45 22.33 11.91
C PRO A 219 10.78 23.65 12.29
N ASN A 220 11.49 24.51 12.99
CA ASN A 220 11.03 25.81 13.43
C ASN A 220 10.73 26.77 12.25
N ASP A 221 11.52 26.71 11.20
CA ASP A 221 11.30 27.50 9.97
C ASP A 221 10.05 26.99 9.24
N VAL A 222 9.89 25.66 9.10
CA VAL A 222 8.72 25.03 8.49
C VAL A 222 7.46 25.34 9.29
N TRP A 223 7.50 25.25 10.61
CA TRP A 223 6.36 25.62 11.46
C TRP A 223 5.92 27.07 11.27
N THR A 224 6.89 27.95 11.04
CA THR A 224 6.63 29.37 10.78
C THR A 224 6.04 29.58 9.37
N ILE A 225 6.66 28.98 8.36
CA ILE A 225 6.24 29.09 6.94
C ILE A 225 4.81 28.58 6.75
N TYR A 226 4.47 27.44 7.37
CA TYR A 226 3.15 26.80 7.24
C TYR A 226 2.16 27.18 8.35
N GLY A 227 2.53 28.05 9.29
CA GLY A 227 1.64 28.48 10.39
C GLY A 227 1.29 27.40 11.40
N ILE A 228 2.07 26.32 11.50
CA ILE A 228 1.79 25.15 12.36
C ILE A 228 1.88 25.48 13.85
N ARG A 229 2.69 26.47 14.25
CA ARG A 229 2.89 26.86 15.66
C ARG A 229 1.59 27.13 16.41
N GLY A 230 0.60 27.74 15.72
CA GLY A 230 -0.71 28.02 16.29
C GLY A 230 -1.47 26.76 16.70
N LEU A 231 -1.29 25.66 15.95
CA LEU A 231 -1.91 24.37 16.23
C LEU A 231 -1.32 23.77 17.52
N TYR A 232 -0.01 23.80 17.68
CA TYR A 232 0.64 23.29 18.89
C TYR A 232 0.23 24.05 20.14
N GLY A 233 0.08 25.38 20.04
CA GLY A 233 -0.46 26.24 21.11
C GLY A 233 -1.91 25.87 21.51
N ALA A 234 -2.67 25.27 20.59
CA ALA A 234 -4.02 24.75 20.81
C ALA A 234 -4.03 23.25 21.24
N GLY A 235 -2.88 22.61 21.47
CA GLY A 235 -2.77 21.21 21.83
C GLY A 235 -2.94 20.24 20.65
N ILE A 236 -2.87 20.72 19.41
CA ILE A 236 -2.95 19.90 18.20
C ILE A 236 -1.50 19.62 17.74
N ASP A 237 -0.89 18.60 18.30
CA ASP A 237 0.52 18.24 18.11
C ASP A 237 0.72 16.77 17.64
N GLY A 238 -0.37 16.09 17.31
CA GLY A 238 -0.37 14.68 16.91
C GLY A 238 -0.62 13.71 18.07
N THR A 239 -0.82 14.19 19.30
CA THR A 239 -1.15 13.32 20.45
C THR A 239 -2.34 12.41 20.11
N GLY A 240 -2.17 11.08 20.32
CA GLY A 240 -3.18 10.06 20.06
C GLY A 240 -3.35 9.70 18.58
N GLN A 241 -2.59 10.31 17.67
CA GLN A 241 -2.61 9.98 16.24
C GLN A 241 -1.51 8.99 15.87
N LYS A 242 -1.74 8.27 14.77
CA LYS A 242 -0.75 7.40 14.13
C LYS A 242 -0.51 7.85 12.70
N ILE A 243 0.73 7.79 12.26
CA ILE A 243 1.12 8.02 10.88
C ILE A 243 2.02 6.85 10.46
N ALA A 244 1.68 6.17 9.36
CA ALA A 244 2.54 5.13 8.82
C ALA A 244 3.33 5.68 7.64
N VAL A 245 4.64 5.48 7.66
CA VAL A 245 5.60 5.88 6.63
C VAL A 245 6.06 4.64 5.91
N MET A 246 5.89 4.62 4.59
CA MET A 246 6.23 3.48 3.74
C MET A 246 7.70 3.51 3.37
N GLY A 247 8.39 2.37 3.59
CA GLY A 247 9.80 2.22 3.28
C GLY A 247 10.14 0.91 2.58
N GLN A 248 11.39 0.83 2.11
CA GLN A 248 11.97 -0.36 1.48
C GLN A 248 13.45 -0.56 1.84
N THR A 249 13.87 -0.01 2.98
CA THR A 249 15.24 -0.12 3.53
C THR A 249 15.18 -0.20 5.05
N ASN A 250 16.22 -0.71 5.69
CA ASN A 250 16.39 -0.57 7.13
C ASN A 250 16.86 0.86 7.47
N ILE A 251 16.61 1.30 8.70
CA ILE A 251 16.95 2.64 9.19
C ILE A 251 17.87 2.58 10.40
N LEU A 252 18.53 3.68 10.68
CA LEU A 252 19.31 3.89 11.90
C LEU A 252 18.53 4.80 12.86
N LEU A 253 18.01 4.25 13.96
CA LEU A 253 17.31 5.05 14.98
C LEU A 253 18.18 6.15 15.57
N SER A 254 19.52 6.00 15.53
CA SER A 254 20.46 7.04 15.96
C SER A 254 20.29 8.35 15.19
N ASP A 255 19.99 8.28 13.89
CA ASP A 255 19.88 9.44 13.01
C ASP A 255 18.60 10.20 13.31
N ILE A 256 17.49 9.49 13.45
CA ILE A 256 16.20 10.07 13.87
C ILE A 256 16.30 10.73 15.25
N ARG A 257 16.94 10.07 16.22
CA ARG A 257 17.17 10.63 17.56
C ARG A 257 18.05 11.87 17.52
N ALA A 258 19.11 11.84 16.71
CA ALA A 258 20.01 12.99 16.55
C ALA A 258 19.27 14.21 15.95
N PHE A 259 18.45 13.98 14.91
CA PHE A 259 17.60 15.04 14.33
C PHE A 259 16.64 15.61 15.38
N ARG A 260 15.91 14.76 16.10
CA ARG A 260 14.95 15.20 17.14
C ARG A 260 15.63 15.99 18.24
N SER A 261 16.74 15.50 18.77
CA SER A 261 17.53 16.19 19.80
C SER A 261 18.04 17.55 19.33
N ASN A 262 18.64 17.60 18.12
CA ASN A 262 19.18 18.84 17.55
C ASN A 262 18.08 19.87 17.21
N SER A 263 16.87 19.41 16.96
CA SER A 263 15.71 20.24 16.64
C SER A 263 14.85 20.62 17.85
N GLY A 264 15.22 20.17 19.05
CA GLY A 264 14.46 20.43 20.27
C GLY A 264 13.09 19.72 20.31
N LEU A 265 12.96 18.62 19.57
CA LEU A 265 11.75 17.80 19.53
C LEU A 265 11.76 16.80 20.71
N PRO A 266 10.57 16.39 21.21
CA PRO A 266 10.51 15.35 22.25
C PRO A 266 11.02 14.01 21.71
N ASP A 267 11.56 13.16 22.62
CA ASP A 267 11.92 11.79 22.27
C ASP A 267 10.67 11.01 21.86
N ASN A 268 10.71 10.45 20.65
CA ASN A 268 9.61 9.67 20.09
C ASN A 268 10.14 8.83 18.91
N ASP A 269 10.66 7.65 19.22
CA ASP A 269 11.19 6.73 18.20
C ASP A 269 10.06 6.17 17.33
N PRO A 270 10.28 6.01 16.03
CA PRO A 270 9.34 5.29 15.18
C PRO A 270 9.31 3.81 15.55
N ALA A 271 8.13 3.20 15.51
CA ALA A 271 7.99 1.76 15.57
C ALA A 271 8.29 1.16 14.20
N VAL A 272 9.33 0.33 14.09
CA VAL A 272 9.73 -0.32 12.85
C VAL A 272 8.96 -1.61 12.67
N ILE A 273 8.30 -1.77 11.53
CA ILE A 273 7.50 -2.94 11.14
C ILE A 273 8.05 -3.48 9.82
N LEU A 274 8.74 -4.61 9.87
CA LEU A 274 9.04 -5.39 8.67
C LEU A 274 7.79 -6.16 8.27
N VAL A 275 7.36 -6.04 7.00
CA VAL A 275 6.21 -6.79 6.49
C VAL A 275 6.47 -8.30 6.64
N PRO A 276 5.61 -9.05 7.35
CA PRO A 276 5.83 -10.47 7.60
C PRO A 276 5.97 -11.28 6.31
N GLY A 277 7.00 -12.13 6.24
CA GLY A 277 7.30 -12.95 5.07
C GLY A 277 8.03 -12.22 3.94
N SER A 278 8.25 -10.90 4.04
CA SER A 278 9.14 -10.20 3.11
C SER A 278 10.60 -10.48 3.44
N PRO A 279 11.50 -10.45 2.44
CA PRO A 279 12.93 -10.42 2.70
C PRO A 279 13.33 -9.22 3.56
N ASP A 280 14.44 -9.35 4.29
CA ASP A 280 15.09 -8.20 4.91
C ASP A 280 15.52 -7.23 3.78
N PRO A 281 15.08 -5.96 3.80
CA PRO A 281 15.43 -5.00 2.75
C PRO A 281 16.94 -4.66 2.72
N GLY A 282 17.67 -4.95 3.80
CA GLY A 282 19.02 -4.45 3.95
C GLY A 282 19.05 -2.93 4.15
N MET A 283 20.21 -2.33 3.91
CA MET A 283 20.39 -0.88 4.01
C MET A 283 20.90 -0.35 2.66
N ASP A 284 20.07 0.39 1.96
CA ASP A 284 20.43 1.10 0.73
C ASP A 284 20.62 2.58 1.03
N SER A 285 21.69 3.20 0.55
CA SER A 285 22.05 4.59 0.92
C SER A 285 21.06 5.63 0.40
N ASP A 286 20.50 5.40 -0.80
CA ASP A 286 19.56 6.35 -1.40
C ASP A 286 18.19 6.24 -0.74
N ASP A 287 17.74 5.00 -0.47
CA ASP A 287 16.51 4.73 0.25
C ASP A 287 16.61 5.13 1.73
N LEU A 288 17.79 5.01 2.37
CA LEU A 288 18.02 5.46 3.75
C LEU A 288 17.86 6.97 3.87
N ALA A 289 18.41 7.74 2.94
CA ALA A 289 18.27 9.20 2.94
C ALA A 289 16.81 9.64 2.80
N GLU A 290 16.00 8.93 2.01
CA GLU A 290 14.56 9.16 1.93
C GLU A 290 13.84 8.79 3.21
N ALA A 291 14.14 7.60 3.76
CA ALA A 291 13.50 7.13 4.98
C ALA A 291 13.78 8.06 6.18
N ASP A 292 15.02 8.54 6.31
CA ASP A 292 15.39 9.51 7.35
C ASP A 292 14.62 10.83 7.15
N LEU A 293 14.59 11.36 5.91
CA LEU A 293 13.83 12.57 5.60
C LEU A 293 12.36 12.43 5.97
N ASP A 294 11.73 11.34 5.56
CA ASP A 294 10.31 11.08 5.81
C ASP A 294 10.00 10.99 7.32
N LEU A 295 10.81 10.24 8.06
CA LEU A 295 10.60 10.02 9.50
C LEU A 295 10.89 11.28 10.32
N GLU A 296 11.96 12.01 9.97
CA GLU A 296 12.35 13.24 10.61
C GLU A 296 11.28 14.32 10.47
N TRP A 297 10.82 14.54 9.23
CA TRP A 297 9.87 15.61 8.94
C TRP A 297 8.42 15.26 9.31
N THR A 298 8.03 14.00 9.19
CA THR A 298 6.73 13.53 9.73
C THR A 298 6.71 13.74 11.24
N GLY A 299 7.80 13.34 11.93
CA GLY A 299 7.96 13.53 13.37
C GLY A 299 8.08 14.99 13.78
N ALA A 300 8.60 15.88 12.92
CA ALA A 300 8.63 17.31 13.17
C ALA A 300 7.26 17.98 12.99
N ALA A 301 6.48 17.53 12.02
CA ALA A 301 5.13 18.06 11.76
C ALA A 301 4.10 17.60 12.79
N ALA A 302 4.25 16.40 13.33
CA ALA A 302 3.38 15.83 14.36
C ALA A 302 4.21 15.24 15.52
N PRO A 303 4.82 16.08 16.39
CA PRO A 303 5.87 15.65 17.30
C PRO A 303 5.44 14.63 18.35
N GLN A 304 4.13 14.52 18.64
CA GLN A 304 3.55 13.58 19.59
C GLN A 304 2.80 12.41 18.91
N ALA A 305 2.73 12.37 17.57
CA ALA A 305 2.12 11.24 16.88
C ALA A 305 3.01 9.99 16.97
N GLN A 306 2.39 8.81 17.07
CA GLN A 306 3.10 7.55 16.91
C GLN A 306 3.43 7.35 15.42
N ILE A 307 4.70 7.36 15.08
CA ILE A 307 5.17 7.07 13.73
C ILE A 307 5.41 5.56 13.60
N LEU A 308 4.84 4.95 12.56
CA LEU A 308 5.05 3.55 12.20
C LEU A 308 5.88 3.55 10.91
N TYR A 309 7.10 3.06 10.95
CA TYR A 309 7.90 2.84 9.74
C TYR A 309 7.66 1.42 9.24
N VAL A 310 6.96 1.29 8.12
CA VAL A 310 6.59 -0.01 7.54
C VAL A 310 7.47 -0.26 6.34
N ASN A 311 8.33 -1.27 6.39
CA ASN A 311 9.28 -1.58 5.34
C ASN A 311 9.15 -3.03 4.82
N SER A 312 9.59 -3.24 3.59
CA SER A 312 9.60 -4.54 2.93
C SER A 312 10.75 -4.65 1.94
N GLY A 313 11.42 -5.79 1.95
CA GLY A 313 12.41 -6.12 0.93
C GLY A 313 11.81 -6.31 -0.48
N ASN A 314 10.48 -6.39 -0.61
CA ASN A 314 9.78 -6.40 -1.89
C ASN A 314 9.39 -4.99 -2.39
N GLY A 315 9.77 -3.94 -1.64
CA GLY A 315 9.53 -2.55 -1.99
C GLY A 315 8.30 -1.93 -1.33
N VAL A 316 8.17 -0.61 -1.49
CA VAL A 316 7.18 0.22 -0.78
C VAL A 316 5.72 -0.13 -1.05
N PHE A 317 5.42 -0.74 -2.19
CA PHE A 317 4.04 -1.17 -2.46
C PHE A 317 3.59 -2.33 -1.58
N ASP A 318 4.49 -3.26 -1.23
CA ASP A 318 4.17 -4.32 -0.27
C ASP A 318 3.92 -3.72 1.11
N SER A 319 4.72 -2.72 1.51
CA SER A 319 4.50 -1.94 2.73
C SER A 319 3.14 -1.23 2.73
N LEU A 320 2.74 -0.63 1.60
CA LEU A 320 1.46 0.06 1.44
C LEU A 320 0.27 -0.91 1.52
N LEU A 321 0.32 -2.02 0.78
CA LEU A 321 -0.72 -3.05 0.79
C LEU A 321 -0.94 -3.60 2.20
N TYR A 322 0.15 -3.92 2.89
CA TYR A 322 0.12 -4.41 4.26
C TYR A 322 -0.48 -3.37 5.22
N SER A 323 -0.04 -2.12 5.12
CA SER A 323 -0.52 -1.04 6.00
C SER A 323 -2.03 -0.80 5.87
N ILE A 324 -2.56 -0.84 4.65
CA ILE A 324 -4.00 -0.66 4.39
C ILE A 324 -4.77 -1.88 4.89
N ASP A 325 -4.31 -3.09 4.58
CA ASP A 325 -5.02 -4.31 4.98
C ASP A 325 -5.09 -4.48 6.50
N LYS A 326 -4.01 -4.12 7.20
CA LYS A 326 -3.97 -4.15 8.68
C LYS A 326 -4.63 -2.93 9.33
N ASN A 327 -5.02 -1.92 8.55
CA ASN A 327 -5.57 -0.65 9.05
C ASN A 327 -4.66 -0.03 10.12
N LEU A 328 -3.35 0.10 9.80
CA LEU A 328 -2.31 0.43 10.78
C LEU A 328 -2.41 1.86 11.29
N ALA A 329 -2.76 2.80 10.43
CA ALA A 329 -2.81 4.22 10.75
C ALA A 329 -3.82 4.95 9.86
N PRO A 330 -4.46 6.03 10.36
CA PRO A 330 -5.37 6.84 9.55
C PRO A 330 -4.68 7.68 8.46
N VAL A 331 -3.36 7.88 8.58
CA VAL A 331 -2.55 8.62 7.61
C VAL A 331 -1.39 7.74 7.16
N LEU A 332 -1.23 7.61 5.84
CA LEU A 332 -0.15 6.86 5.20
C LEU A 332 0.68 7.83 4.35
N SER A 333 2.00 7.83 4.52
CA SER A 333 2.94 8.65 3.75
C SER A 333 3.78 7.76 2.86
N ILE A 334 3.88 8.13 1.56
CA ILE A 334 4.71 7.42 0.59
C ILE A 334 5.46 8.44 -0.28
N SER A 335 6.80 8.44 -0.18
CA SER A 335 7.68 9.35 -0.92
C SER A 335 8.37 8.68 -2.11
N TYR A 336 7.80 7.59 -2.57
CA TYR A 336 8.29 6.82 -3.71
C TYR A 336 7.33 6.90 -4.88
N GLY A 337 7.87 7.07 -6.06
CA GLY A 337 7.04 7.17 -7.25
C GLY A 337 7.84 6.99 -8.55
N ALA A 338 7.14 7.08 -9.67
CA ALA A 338 7.72 7.09 -11.00
C ALA A 338 6.82 7.87 -11.95
N CYS A 339 7.39 8.28 -13.10
CA CYS A 339 6.58 8.70 -14.24
C CYS A 339 5.49 7.65 -14.53
N GLU A 340 4.25 8.07 -14.73
CA GLU A 340 3.11 7.14 -14.94
C GLU A 340 3.36 6.16 -16.11
N ALA A 341 4.09 6.59 -17.14
CA ALA A 341 4.45 5.75 -18.27
C ALA A 341 5.38 4.58 -17.89
N ASN A 342 6.02 4.63 -16.72
CA ASN A 342 6.89 3.57 -16.21
C ASN A 342 6.13 2.51 -15.41
N PHE A 343 4.85 2.72 -15.16
CA PHE A 343 4.00 1.71 -14.52
C PHE A 343 3.34 0.81 -15.57
N SER A 344 3.26 -0.47 -15.27
CA SER A 344 2.41 -1.38 -16.04
C SER A 344 0.93 -0.97 -15.90
N SER A 345 0.08 -1.39 -16.83
CA SER A 345 -1.35 -1.12 -16.70
C SER A 345 -1.96 -1.84 -15.49
N SER A 346 -1.41 -2.99 -15.14
CA SER A 346 -1.80 -3.73 -13.94
C SER A 346 -1.48 -2.96 -12.66
N ASP A 347 -0.29 -2.36 -12.56
CA ASP A 347 0.10 -1.55 -11.40
C ASP A 347 -0.80 -0.34 -11.21
N ARG A 348 -1.12 0.35 -12.31
CA ARG A 348 -2.05 1.50 -12.25
C ARG A 348 -3.44 1.10 -11.75
N ASN A 349 -3.99 -0.01 -12.26
CA ASN A 349 -5.28 -0.52 -11.82
C ASN A 349 -5.26 -0.96 -10.34
N LEU A 350 -4.15 -1.55 -9.90
CA LEU A 350 -3.96 -1.91 -8.51
C LEU A 350 -3.95 -0.68 -7.61
N LEU A 351 -3.17 0.36 -7.97
CA LEU A 351 -3.10 1.60 -7.19
C LEU A 351 -4.49 2.24 -7.01
N VAL A 352 -5.31 2.25 -8.06
CA VAL A 352 -6.70 2.71 -7.98
C VAL A 352 -7.49 1.85 -6.99
N SER A 353 -7.40 0.53 -7.11
CA SER A 353 -8.12 -0.41 -6.24
C SER A 353 -7.74 -0.27 -4.77
N VAL A 354 -6.45 -0.11 -4.51
CA VAL A 354 -5.88 0.06 -3.15
C VAL A 354 -6.27 1.41 -2.54
N GLY A 355 -6.20 2.48 -3.35
CA GLY A 355 -6.65 3.81 -2.93
C GLY A 355 -8.14 3.84 -2.58
N GLN A 356 -8.98 3.15 -3.34
CA GLN A 356 -10.41 3.01 -3.02
C GLN A 356 -10.65 2.24 -1.71
N GLN A 357 -9.87 1.18 -1.48
CA GLN A 357 -9.93 0.45 -0.20
C GLN A 357 -9.52 1.34 0.96
N ALA A 358 -8.38 2.03 0.88
CA ALA A 358 -7.91 2.95 1.91
C ALA A 358 -8.96 4.03 2.24
N ASN A 359 -9.55 4.63 1.19
CA ASN A 359 -10.60 5.65 1.36
C ASN A 359 -11.84 5.07 2.07
N ALA A 360 -12.31 3.89 1.67
CA ALA A 360 -13.43 3.22 2.34
C ALA A 360 -13.18 2.94 3.83
N LEU A 361 -11.92 2.70 4.21
CA LEU A 361 -11.47 2.50 5.59
C LEU A 361 -11.20 3.81 6.35
N GLY A 362 -11.35 4.98 5.71
CA GLY A 362 -11.08 6.28 6.33
C GLY A 362 -9.61 6.65 6.41
N MET A 363 -8.76 6.01 5.61
CA MET A 363 -7.33 6.29 5.57
C MET A 363 -7.02 7.36 4.52
N THR A 364 -6.12 8.28 4.85
CA THR A 364 -5.59 9.28 3.93
C THR A 364 -4.21 8.85 3.45
N ILE A 365 -4.04 8.67 2.15
CA ILE A 365 -2.73 8.44 1.53
C ILE A 365 -2.18 9.78 1.05
N VAL A 366 -0.99 10.12 1.51
CA VAL A 366 -0.22 11.28 1.05
C VAL A 366 0.96 10.77 0.26
N ALA A 367 1.09 11.21 -1.00
CA ALA A 367 2.18 10.82 -1.88
C ALA A 367 2.99 12.05 -2.31
N ALA A 368 4.31 11.88 -2.43
CA ALA A 368 5.17 12.92 -2.98
C ALA A 368 4.78 13.25 -4.44
N ALA A 369 4.78 14.54 -4.78
CA ALA A 369 4.41 14.99 -6.13
C ALA A 369 5.48 14.69 -7.19
N GLY A 370 6.66 14.22 -6.78
CA GLY A 370 7.81 13.96 -7.64
C GLY A 370 8.71 15.18 -7.85
N ASP A 371 9.89 14.93 -8.42
CA ASP A 371 10.96 15.92 -8.58
C ASP A 371 11.35 16.20 -10.05
N SER A 372 10.64 15.62 -11.00
CA SER A 372 10.98 15.66 -12.42
C SER A 372 9.88 16.29 -13.28
N GLY A 373 9.37 17.45 -12.83
CA GLY A 373 8.35 18.24 -13.53
C GLY A 373 6.92 17.78 -13.27
N ALA A 374 5.95 18.39 -13.95
CA ALA A 374 4.52 18.22 -13.68
C ALA A 374 4.00 16.79 -13.80
N THR A 375 4.62 15.98 -14.65
CA THR A 375 4.26 14.57 -14.86
C THR A 375 5.27 13.61 -14.23
N ASP A 376 6.29 14.14 -13.57
CA ASP A 376 7.46 13.42 -13.07
C ASP A 376 8.23 12.64 -14.16
N CYS A 377 8.07 13.06 -15.42
CA CYS A 377 8.67 12.42 -16.61
C CYS A 377 9.81 13.24 -17.24
N ASP A 378 10.03 14.51 -16.84
CA ASP A 378 10.91 15.45 -17.55
C ASP A 378 12.38 15.03 -17.56
N GLY A 379 12.82 14.24 -16.56
CA GLY A 379 14.18 13.71 -16.50
C GLY A 379 14.51 12.71 -17.60
N GLN A 380 13.50 12.07 -18.19
CA GLN A 380 13.67 11.04 -19.21
C GLN A 380 13.79 11.62 -20.64
N TYR A 381 13.36 12.84 -20.86
CA TYR A 381 13.31 13.47 -22.19
C TYR A 381 14.40 14.50 -22.46
N ARG A 382 15.28 14.79 -21.48
CA ARG A 382 16.37 15.77 -21.64
C ARG A 382 17.50 15.35 -22.61
N ASN A 383 17.50 14.09 -23.05
CA ASN A 383 18.52 13.53 -23.96
C ASN A 383 17.94 13.04 -25.30
N ARG A 384 16.79 13.57 -25.74
CA ARG A 384 16.25 13.32 -27.08
C ARG A 384 16.22 14.60 -27.90
#